data_0e67209cb38506eb203719c264ceff52
#
_entry.id   0e67209cb38506eb203719c264ceff52
#
_cell.length_a   1.000
_cell.length_b   1.000
_cell.length_c   1.000
_cell.angle_alpha   90.00
_cell.angle_beta   90.00
_cell.angle_gamma   90.00
#
_symmetry.space_group_name_H-M   'P 1'
#
loop_
_entity.id
_entity.type
_entity.pdbx_description
1 polymer ?
#
loop_
_entity_poly.entity_id
_entity_poly.type
_entity_poly.pdbx_seq_one_letter_code
_entity_poly.pdbx_strand_id
1 'polypeptide(L)'
;PVKSIFPFKQIIYCFTLFLLAIAIILLWRKRVKPEYEKIDYDILESPADRAFRRLMEIDSSILTKEYYSILSHVLREYIETKYFIRTLEMTTEEIESATEIFKFDEKHLAQVIRFLKESDKVKYAREIPNLEKMARDKEKIQNIISCL
;
A
#
# COMPACT_ATOMS: atom_id res chain seq x y z
N PRO A 1 -34.87 -39.49 -59.64
CA PRO A 1 -33.77 -38.73 -59.17
C PRO A 1 -33.70 -38.82 -57.66
N VAL A 2 -32.74 -39.63 -57.16
CA VAL A 2 -32.51 -39.80 -55.71
C VAL A 2 -31.83 -38.51 -55.25
N LYS A 3 -32.54 -37.66 -54.46
CA LYS A 3 -31.96 -36.51 -53.78
C LYS A 3 -30.97 -37.06 -52.76
N SER A 4 -29.72 -36.71 -52.90
CA SER A 4 -28.67 -37.00 -51.91
C SER A 4 -29.11 -36.46 -50.53
N ILE A 5 -29.37 -37.41 -49.60
CA ILE A 5 -29.84 -37.15 -48.23
C ILE A 5 -28.67 -36.70 -47.33
N PHE A 6 -27.49 -36.52 -47.87
CA PHE A 6 -26.36 -36.16 -47.05
C PHE A 6 -26.24 -34.61 -46.91
N PRO A 7 -26.43 -34.07 -45.71
CA PRO A 7 -26.45 -32.60 -45.50
C PRO A 7 -25.03 -32.02 -45.48
N PHE A 8 -24.31 -32.17 -46.59
CA PHE A 8 -22.90 -31.76 -46.71
C PHE A 8 -22.68 -30.27 -46.35
N LYS A 9 -23.63 -29.41 -46.69
CA LYS A 9 -23.58 -27.98 -46.35
C LYS A 9 -23.66 -27.74 -44.83
N GLN A 10 -24.50 -28.51 -44.11
CA GLN A 10 -24.65 -28.34 -42.65
C GLN A 10 -23.39 -28.83 -41.91
N ILE A 11 -22.75 -29.91 -42.40
CA ILE A 11 -21.49 -30.41 -41.82
C ILE A 11 -20.36 -29.39 -41.98
N ILE A 12 -20.27 -28.73 -43.14
CA ILE A 12 -19.28 -27.67 -43.37
C ILE A 12 -19.51 -26.49 -42.41
N TYR A 13 -20.77 -26.04 -42.20
CA TYR A 13 -21.09 -24.98 -41.26
C TYR A 13 -20.73 -25.35 -39.81
N CYS A 14 -21.05 -26.54 -39.36
CA CYS A 14 -20.67 -26.99 -38.01
C CYS A 14 -19.15 -27.01 -37.83
N PHE A 15 -18.40 -27.47 -38.85
CA PHE A 15 -16.94 -27.52 -38.79
C PHE A 15 -16.31 -26.12 -38.76
N THR A 16 -16.82 -25.17 -39.55
CA THR A 16 -16.32 -23.78 -39.51
C THR A 16 -16.63 -23.11 -38.18
N LEU A 17 -17.82 -23.30 -37.59
CA LEU A 17 -18.15 -22.81 -36.25
C LEU A 17 -17.25 -23.40 -35.17
N PHE A 18 -16.93 -24.69 -35.28
CA PHE A 18 -16.03 -25.36 -34.33
C PHE A 18 -14.61 -24.80 -34.40
N LEU A 19 -14.06 -24.55 -35.59
CA LEU A 19 -12.77 -23.94 -35.80
C LEU A 19 -12.75 -22.46 -35.26
N LEU A 20 -13.83 -21.72 -35.48
CA LEU A 20 -13.97 -20.36 -34.95
C LEU A 20 -13.96 -20.35 -33.41
N ALA A 21 -14.69 -21.28 -32.77
CA ALA A 21 -14.72 -21.43 -31.33
C ALA A 21 -13.32 -21.74 -30.75
N ILE A 22 -12.58 -22.65 -31.39
CA ILE A 22 -11.20 -22.97 -30.99
C ILE A 22 -10.30 -21.74 -31.14
N ALA A 23 -10.41 -20.99 -32.24
CA ALA A 23 -9.63 -19.77 -32.45
C ALA A 23 -9.91 -18.72 -31.35
N ILE A 24 -11.17 -18.52 -30.98
CA ILE A 24 -11.57 -17.62 -29.90
C ILE A 24 -10.98 -18.08 -28.56
N ILE A 25 -11.07 -19.38 -28.24
CA ILE A 25 -10.50 -19.93 -26.99
C ILE A 25 -8.98 -19.75 -26.96
N LEU A 26 -8.29 -19.99 -28.07
CA LEU A 26 -6.84 -19.80 -28.15
C LEU A 26 -6.42 -18.33 -28.00
N LEU A 27 -7.17 -17.40 -28.60
CA LEU A 27 -6.96 -15.97 -28.45
C LEU A 27 -7.23 -15.52 -27.00
N TRP A 28 -8.27 -16.07 -26.38
CA TRP A 28 -8.60 -15.79 -24.98
C TRP A 28 -7.52 -16.30 -24.04
N ARG A 29 -7.01 -17.52 -24.26
CA ARG A 29 -5.89 -18.06 -23.48
C ARG A 29 -4.60 -17.28 -23.64
N LYS A 30 -4.35 -16.67 -24.81
CA LYS A 30 -3.20 -15.75 -24.99
C LYS A 30 -3.38 -14.42 -24.28
N ARG A 31 -4.61 -13.88 -24.18
CA ARG A 31 -4.88 -12.62 -23.45
C ARG A 31 -4.91 -12.78 -21.94
N VAL A 32 -5.17 -13.97 -21.42
CA VAL A 32 -5.34 -14.25 -19.98
C VAL A 32 -4.09 -14.89 -19.36
N LYS A 33 -2.93 -14.81 -19.98
CA LYS A 33 -1.70 -15.02 -19.24
C LYS A 33 -1.38 -13.70 -18.53
N PRO A 34 -1.68 -13.54 -17.22
CA PRO A 34 -1.05 -12.48 -16.46
C PRO A 34 0.45 -12.81 -16.54
N GLU A 35 1.20 -11.95 -17.16
CA GLU A 35 2.64 -11.92 -17.06
C GLU A 35 2.90 -11.59 -15.58
N TYR A 36 3.02 -12.64 -14.76
CA TYR A 36 3.54 -12.48 -13.42
C TYR A 36 5.01 -12.10 -13.62
N GLU A 37 5.25 -10.81 -13.67
CA GLU A 37 6.58 -10.28 -13.47
C GLU A 37 7.07 -10.92 -12.18
N LYS A 38 8.11 -11.75 -12.27
CA LYS A 38 8.75 -12.34 -11.10
C LYS A 38 9.29 -11.16 -10.30
N ILE A 39 8.50 -10.71 -9.31
CA ILE A 39 8.96 -9.74 -8.35
C ILE A 39 10.12 -10.42 -7.64
N ASP A 40 11.31 -9.93 -7.90
CA ASP A 40 12.51 -10.36 -7.20
C ASP A 40 12.38 -9.85 -5.76
N TYR A 41 11.97 -10.73 -4.86
CA TYR A 41 11.72 -10.40 -3.46
C TYR A 41 12.99 -9.95 -2.74
N ASP A 42 14.17 -10.26 -3.28
CA ASP A 42 15.47 -9.79 -2.74
C ASP A 42 15.70 -8.29 -2.99
N ILE A 43 14.93 -7.66 -3.90
CA ILE A 43 14.99 -6.22 -4.20
C ILE A 43 13.92 -5.44 -3.42
N LEU A 44 13.00 -6.11 -2.74
CA LEU A 44 11.98 -5.43 -1.95
C LEU A 44 12.61 -4.81 -0.70
N GLU A 45 12.74 -3.48 -0.76
CA GLU A 45 13.15 -2.66 0.38
C GLU A 45 12.29 -2.99 1.61
N SER A 46 12.92 -3.26 2.75
CA SER A 46 12.17 -3.53 3.98
C SER A 46 11.29 -2.32 4.35
N PRO A 47 10.15 -2.55 5.05
CA PRO A 47 9.30 -1.44 5.51
C PRO A 47 10.07 -0.41 6.34
N ALA A 48 11.04 -0.85 7.14
CA ALA A 48 11.89 0.02 7.95
C ALA A 48 12.85 0.83 7.10
N ASP A 49 13.54 0.20 6.13
CA ASP A 49 14.49 0.90 5.26
C ASP A 49 13.77 1.97 4.41
N ARG A 50 12.58 1.65 3.90
CA ARG A 50 11.73 2.60 3.18
C ARG A 50 11.36 3.79 4.06
N ALA A 51 10.96 3.54 5.31
CA ALA A 51 10.61 4.60 6.23
C ALA A 51 11.82 5.47 6.58
N PHE A 52 13.00 4.86 6.86
CA PHE A 52 14.22 5.61 7.12
C PHE A 52 14.66 6.45 5.92
N ARG A 53 14.63 5.89 4.71
CA ARG A 53 14.97 6.63 3.49
C ARG A 53 14.05 7.85 3.34
N ARG A 54 12.73 7.68 3.45
CA ARG A 54 11.77 8.79 3.38
C ARG A 54 12.00 9.84 4.47
N LEU A 55 12.34 9.43 5.68
CA LEU A 55 12.69 10.36 6.75
C LEU A 55 13.97 11.15 6.43
N MET A 56 14.98 10.54 5.78
CA MET A 56 16.20 11.24 5.38
C MET A 56 15.96 12.28 4.28
N GLU A 57 15.04 12.01 3.37
CA GLU A 57 14.68 12.90 2.26
C GLU A 57 13.92 14.16 2.72
N ILE A 58 13.42 14.20 3.96
CA ILE A 58 12.69 15.35 4.48
C ILE A 58 13.64 16.50 4.77
N ASP A 59 13.47 17.60 4.02
CA ASP A 59 14.17 18.84 4.28
C ASP A 59 13.48 19.63 5.40
N SER A 60 14.26 20.20 6.32
CA SER A 60 13.76 21.06 7.40
C SER A 60 13.32 22.45 6.92
N SER A 61 13.60 22.79 5.65
CA SER A 61 13.21 24.07 5.04
C SER A 61 11.74 24.14 4.59
N ILE A 62 11.04 23.01 4.55
CA ILE A 62 9.61 22.95 4.16
C ILE A 62 8.73 23.54 5.26
N LEU A 63 7.48 23.88 4.88
CA LEU A 63 6.49 24.40 5.84
C LEU A 63 6.28 23.41 6.99
N THR A 64 6.26 23.91 8.22
CA THR A 64 6.09 23.12 9.45
C THR A 64 4.91 22.16 9.38
N LYS A 65 3.77 22.61 8.84
CA LYS A 65 2.58 21.78 8.66
C LYS A 65 2.84 20.61 7.71
N GLU A 66 3.53 20.85 6.61
CA GLU A 66 3.87 19.84 5.61
C GLU A 66 4.87 18.84 6.19
N TYR A 67 5.87 19.32 6.91
CA TYR A 67 6.83 18.50 7.63
C TYR A 67 6.14 17.46 8.53
N TYR A 68 5.23 17.90 9.42
CA TYR A 68 4.49 16.98 10.29
C TYR A 68 3.49 16.10 9.56
N SER A 69 2.97 16.55 8.41
CA SER A 69 2.14 15.72 7.55
C SER A 69 2.94 14.55 6.97
N ILE A 70 4.16 14.82 6.49
CA ILE A 70 5.05 13.76 5.97
C ILE A 70 5.48 12.82 7.09
N LEU A 71 5.91 13.34 8.25
CA LEU A 71 6.31 12.51 9.40
C LEU A 71 5.19 11.56 9.85
N SER A 72 3.97 12.08 10.01
CA SER A 72 2.83 11.27 10.41
C SER A 72 2.42 10.24 9.35
N HIS A 73 2.58 10.59 8.06
CA HIS A 73 2.32 9.67 6.95
C HIS A 73 3.34 8.53 6.91
N VAL A 74 4.64 8.83 7.03
CA VAL A 74 5.71 7.81 7.04
C VAL A 74 5.51 6.81 8.18
N LEU A 75 5.17 7.30 9.38
CA LEU A 75 4.92 6.42 10.53
C LEU A 75 3.71 5.51 10.30
N ARG A 76 2.60 6.04 9.77
CA ARG A 76 1.40 5.25 9.46
C ARG A 76 1.67 4.23 8.35
N GLU A 77 2.34 4.63 7.27
CA GLU A 77 2.71 3.73 6.17
C GLU A 77 3.61 2.58 6.66
N TYR A 78 4.57 2.88 7.54
CA TYR A 78 5.42 1.85 8.14
C TYR A 78 4.61 0.82 8.93
N ILE A 79 3.70 1.28 9.80
CA ILE A 79 2.84 0.40 10.60
C ILE A 79 1.93 -0.42 9.67
N GLU A 80 1.32 0.21 8.66
CA GLU A 80 0.46 -0.46 7.70
C GLU A 80 1.20 -1.56 6.95
N THR A 81 2.38 -1.25 6.43
CA THR A 81 3.15 -2.20 5.62
C THR A 81 3.70 -3.35 6.47
N LYS A 82 4.10 -3.09 7.72
CA LYS A 82 4.70 -4.09 8.60
C LYS A 82 3.67 -4.99 9.27
N TYR A 83 2.55 -4.43 9.70
CA TYR A 83 1.55 -5.15 10.52
C TYR A 83 0.26 -5.44 9.75
N PHE A 84 0.14 -4.98 8.50
CA PHE A 84 -1.05 -5.14 7.65
C PHE A 84 -2.33 -4.54 8.27
N ILE A 85 -2.18 -3.43 8.99
CA ILE A 85 -3.27 -2.67 9.62
C ILE A 85 -3.43 -1.37 8.84
N ARG A 86 -4.62 -1.06 8.33
CA ARG A 86 -4.90 0.10 7.47
C ARG A 86 -4.82 1.46 8.19
N THR A 87 -3.67 1.74 8.79
CA THR A 87 -3.43 2.96 9.59
C THR A 87 -3.46 4.25 8.79
N LEU A 88 -3.26 4.19 7.48
CA LEU A 88 -3.40 5.36 6.59
C LEU A 88 -4.85 5.82 6.43
N GLU A 89 -5.80 4.89 6.55
CA GLU A 89 -7.24 5.17 6.45
C GLU A 89 -7.87 5.54 7.80
N MET A 90 -7.12 5.39 8.92
CA MET A 90 -7.60 5.64 10.28
C MET A 90 -7.24 7.05 10.76
N THR A 91 -8.14 7.66 11.52
CA THR A 91 -7.84 8.86 12.31
C THR A 91 -6.98 8.50 13.53
N THR A 92 -6.39 9.50 14.18
CA THR A 92 -5.61 9.28 15.41
C THR A 92 -6.48 8.74 16.56
N GLU A 93 -7.74 9.20 16.64
CA GLU A 93 -8.72 8.73 17.62
C GLU A 93 -9.14 7.28 17.35
N GLU A 94 -9.28 6.89 16.10
CA GLU A 94 -9.59 5.50 15.74
C GLU A 94 -8.42 4.57 16.08
N ILE A 95 -7.17 4.98 15.84
CA ILE A 95 -5.97 4.23 16.25
C ILE A 95 -5.94 4.08 17.77
N GLU A 96 -6.24 5.13 18.53
CA GLU A 96 -6.30 5.10 19.99
C GLU A 96 -7.41 4.19 20.52
N SER A 97 -8.55 4.16 19.85
CA SER A 97 -9.70 3.33 20.26
C SER A 97 -9.53 1.85 19.90
N ALA A 98 -8.75 1.56 18.86
CA ALA A 98 -8.58 0.22 18.30
C ALA A 98 -7.27 -0.46 18.76
N THR A 99 -6.83 -0.22 20.00
CA THR A 99 -5.55 -0.73 20.53
C THR A 99 -5.40 -2.24 20.42
N GLU A 100 -6.49 -3.00 20.47
CA GLU A 100 -6.49 -4.46 20.43
C GLU A 100 -6.02 -5.06 19.09
N ILE A 101 -6.12 -4.28 17.99
CA ILE A 101 -5.66 -4.75 16.67
C ILE A 101 -4.13 -4.66 16.50
N PHE A 102 -3.47 -3.86 17.33
CA PHE A 102 -2.02 -3.66 17.26
C PHE A 102 -1.30 -4.74 18.07
N LYS A 103 -0.53 -5.59 17.37
CA LYS A 103 0.19 -6.74 17.95
C LYS A 103 1.58 -6.39 18.47
N PHE A 104 1.85 -5.14 18.76
CA PHE A 104 3.11 -4.70 19.35
C PHE A 104 2.89 -4.12 20.75
N ASP A 105 3.99 -3.95 21.50
CA ASP A 105 3.95 -3.54 22.90
C ASP A 105 3.14 -2.25 23.13
N GLU A 106 2.29 -2.25 24.14
CA GLU A 106 1.45 -1.09 24.53
C GLU A 106 2.27 0.18 24.74
N LYS A 107 3.49 0.06 25.24
CA LYS A 107 4.40 1.20 25.43
C LYS A 107 4.74 1.88 24.09
N HIS A 108 5.03 1.09 23.06
CA HIS A 108 5.32 1.62 21.73
C HIS A 108 4.07 2.19 21.07
N LEU A 109 2.92 1.53 21.26
CA LEU A 109 1.64 2.05 20.79
C LEU A 109 1.32 3.41 21.41
N ALA A 110 1.53 3.56 22.72
CA ALA A 110 1.34 4.84 23.41
C ALA A 110 2.28 5.93 22.86
N GLN A 111 3.51 5.60 22.46
CA GLN A 111 4.45 6.54 21.84
C GLN A 111 3.96 6.96 20.43
N VAL A 112 3.47 6.01 19.63
CA VAL A 112 2.86 6.27 18.30
C VAL A 112 1.68 7.22 18.45
N ILE A 113 0.72 6.90 19.32
CA ILE A 113 -0.48 7.72 19.54
C ILE A 113 -0.11 9.13 20.00
N ARG A 114 0.82 9.24 20.96
CA ARG A 114 1.30 10.54 21.44
C ARG A 114 1.88 11.38 20.30
N PHE A 115 2.74 10.78 19.47
CA PHE A 115 3.33 11.48 18.34
C PHE A 115 2.28 11.92 17.32
N LEU A 116 1.31 11.06 16.98
CA LEU A 116 0.24 11.41 16.06
C LEU A 116 -0.62 12.56 16.59
N LYS A 117 -0.97 12.57 17.88
CA LYS A 117 -1.69 13.67 18.53
C LYS A 117 -0.89 14.98 18.50
N GLU A 118 0.42 14.92 18.76
CA GLU A 118 1.31 16.10 18.66
C GLU A 118 1.37 16.62 17.21
N SER A 119 1.47 15.73 16.23
CA SER A 119 1.44 16.08 14.81
C SER A 119 0.11 16.73 14.40
N ASP A 120 -1.01 16.23 14.90
CA ASP A 120 -2.33 16.77 14.59
C ASP A 120 -2.52 18.19 15.15
N LYS A 121 -1.95 18.49 16.33
CA LYS A 121 -1.93 19.87 16.86
C LYS A 121 -1.19 20.82 15.94
N VAL A 122 -0.05 20.42 15.39
CA VAL A 122 0.71 21.24 14.44
C VAL A 122 -0.05 21.42 13.12
N LYS A 123 -0.65 20.34 12.61
CA LYS A 123 -1.38 20.37 11.33
C LYS A 123 -2.67 21.19 11.38
N TYR A 124 -3.40 21.14 12.50
CA TYR A 124 -4.76 21.68 12.59
C TYR A 124 -4.94 22.79 13.63
N ALA A 125 -4.18 22.77 14.75
CA ALA A 125 -4.32 23.74 15.84
C ALA A 125 -3.33 24.92 15.74
N ARG A 126 -2.58 25.07 14.64
CA ARG A 126 -1.63 26.15 14.38
C ARG A 126 -0.48 26.22 15.42
N GLU A 127 -0.13 25.13 16.05
CA GLU A 127 1.09 25.07 16.86
C GLU A 127 2.31 25.19 15.93
N ILE A 128 3.24 26.07 16.27
CA ILE A 128 4.46 26.30 15.47
C ILE A 128 5.66 25.85 16.30
N PRO A 129 6.12 24.60 16.18
CA PRO A 129 7.32 24.11 16.82
C PRO A 129 8.57 24.77 16.22
N ASN A 130 9.60 24.95 17.04
CA ASN A 130 10.90 25.40 16.57
C ASN A 130 11.67 24.28 15.85
N LEU A 131 12.72 24.63 15.12
CA LEU A 131 13.53 23.67 14.35
C LEU A 131 14.12 22.56 15.23
N GLU A 132 14.51 22.88 16.46
CA GLU A 132 15.03 21.90 17.41
C GLU A 132 13.99 20.85 17.83
N LYS A 133 12.73 21.28 18.05
CA LYS A 133 11.62 20.36 18.31
C LYS A 133 11.33 19.48 17.09
N MET A 134 11.35 20.05 15.89
CA MET A 134 11.14 19.32 14.64
C MET A 134 12.21 18.22 14.46
N ALA A 135 13.47 18.52 14.72
CA ALA A 135 14.55 17.54 14.64
C ALA A 135 14.38 16.41 15.68
N ARG A 136 14.07 16.76 16.94
CA ARG A 136 13.79 15.78 18.00
C ARG A 136 12.59 14.88 17.68
N ASP A 137 11.56 15.43 17.07
CA ASP A 137 10.36 14.68 16.73
C ASP A 137 10.64 13.70 15.56
N LYS A 138 11.49 14.08 14.61
CA LYS A 138 12.01 13.17 13.58
C LYS A 138 12.82 12.01 14.19
N GLU A 139 13.72 12.32 15.13
CA GLU A 139 14.51 11.32 15.86
C GLU A 139 13.61 10.37 16.68
N LYS A 140 12.55 10.87 17.32
CA LYS A 140 11.56 10.02 18.02
C LYS A 140 10.93 9.01 17.08
N ILE A 141 10.56 9.41 15.84
CA ILE A 141 9.99 8.47 14.87
C ILE A 141 11.02 7.42 14.48
N GLN A 142 12.27 7.82 14.22
CA GLN A 142 13.33 6.86 13.90
C GLN A 142 13.50 5.83 15.02
N ASN A 143 13.47 6.27 16.27
CA ASN A 143 13.53 5.39 17.43
C ASN A 143 12.30 4.46 17.53
N ILE A 144 11.10 4.98 17.30
CA ILE A 144 9.86 4.18 17.26
C ILE A 144 9.97 3.08 16.20
N ILE A 145 10.38 3.44 14.97
CA ILE A 145 10.53 2.49 13.85
C ILE A 145 11.59 1.42 14.17
N SER A 146 12.68 1.80 14.83
CA SER A 146 13.74 0.86 15.22
C SER A 146 13.31 -0.12 16.32
N CYS A 147 12.38 0.29 17.19
CA CYS A 147 11.89 -0.53 18.31
C CYS A 147 10.68 -1.39 17.93
N LEU A 148 9.92 -1.02 16.92
CA LEU A 148 8.78 -1.78 16.41
C LEU A 148 9.22 -2.86 15.45
#